data_ac1e18541104a5acbe8bf8632c10e5ad
#
_entry.id   ac1e18541104a5acbe8bf8632c10e5ad
#
_cell.length_a   1.000
_cell.length_b   1.000
_cell.length_c   1.000
_cell.angle_alpha   90.00
_cell.angle_beta   90.00
_cell.angle_gamma   90.00
#
_symmetry.space_group_name_H-M   'P 1'
#
loop_
_entity.id
_entity.type
_entity.pdbx_description
1 polymer ?
#
loop_
_entity_poly.entity_id
_entity_poly.type
_entity_poly.pdbx_seq_one_letter_code
_entity_poly.pdbx_strand_id
1 'polypeptide(L)'
;MQDNDARLAVDITELATRIDTPTTDVPDSLKDANRFARIARVATELEVQALLAAHNDGVSWSRIGKHLGVSRQAVQQRVDPNYRAAPELPPTSRVLGPVDRNDEVEQLNAAGRQGWKPVKSENGRHVMVKTDAKWEIQRVSMARLSAMPQGEDGWEAVTVRFPDCFYARKI
;
A
#
# COMPACT_ATOMS: atom_id res chain seq x y z
N MET A 1 20.22 18.66 -1.21
CA MET A 1 19.07 18.07 -1.92
C MET A 1 19.51 16.94 -2.87
N GLN A 2 20.53 17.12 -3.69
CA GLN A 2 21.00 16.09 -4.65
C GLN A 2 21.51 14.77 -4.01
N ASP A 3 22.09 14.78 -2.83
CA ASP A 3 22.65 13.59 -2.18
C ASP A 3 21.54 12.63 -1.67
N ASN A 4 20.44 13.18 -1.19
CA ASN A 4 19.28 12.39 -0.75
C ASN A 4 18.56 11.70 -1.91
N ASP A 5 18.48 12.37 -3.07
CA ASP A 5 17.81 11.81 -4.24
C ASP A 5 18.64 10.67 -4.86
N ALA A 6 19.98 10.81 -4.85
CA ALA A 6 20.88 9.74 -5.31
C ALA A 6 20.77 8.49 -4.43
N ARG A 7 20.72 8.66 -3.10
CA ARG A 7 20.54 7.54 -2.17
C ARG A 7 19.17 6.87 -2.36
N LEU A 8 18.12 7.67 -2.47
CA LEU A 8 16.79 7.16 -2.75
C LEU A 8 16.74 6.36 -4.07
N ALA A 9 17.44 6.83 -5.11
CA ALA A 9 17.51 6.10 -6.38
C ALA A 9 18.18 4.73 -6.22
N VAL A 10 19.23 4.61 -5.39
CA VAL A 10 19.87 3.33 -5.08
C VAL A 10 18.86 2.41 -4.35
N ASP A 11 18.21 2.91 -3.31
CA ASP A 11 17.24 2.14 -2.52
C ASP A 11 16.07 1.62 -3.40
N ILE A 12 15.57 2.48 -4.30
CA ILE A 12 14.54 2.09 -5.29
C ILE A 12 15.07 1.04 -6.26
N THR A 13 16.32 1.13 -6.68
CA THR A 13 16.92 0.14 -7.59
C THR A 13 17.05 -1.22 -6.89
N GLU A 14 17.48 -1.24 -5.64
CA GLU A 14 17.52 -2.48 -4.83
C GLU A 14 16.10 -3.07 -4.65
N LEU A 15 15.12 -2.22 -4.37
CA LEU A 15 13.72 -2.66 -4.29
C LEU A 15 13.25 -3.28 -5.60
N ALA A 16 13.61 -2.69 -6.75
CA ALA A 16 13.24 -3.19 -8.06
C ALA A 16 13.76 -4.61 -8.31
N THR A 17 14.96 -4.96 -7.81
CA THR A 17 15.51 -6.33 -7.98
C THR A 17 14.69 -7.40 -7.26
N ARG A 18 13.93 -7.03 -6.23
CA ARG A 18 13.08 -7.95 -5.44
C ARG A 18 11.68 -8.14 -6.04
N ILE A 19 11.35 -7.39 -7.10
CA ILE A 19 10.05 -7.49 -7.75
C ILE A 19 10.10 -8.60 -8.80
N ASP A 20 9.33 -9.68 -8.57
CA ASP A 20 9.15 -10.74 -9.55
C ASP A 20 8.46 -10.19 -10.81
N THR A 21 9.05 -10.47 -11.95
CA THR A 21 8.42 -10.26 -13.25
C THR A 21 8.04 -11.61 -13.85
N PRO A 22 6.87 -11.75 -14.46
CA PRO A 22 6.50 -12.98 -15.13
C PRO A 22 7.59 -13.39 -16.14
N THR A 23 7.91 -14.67 -16.16
CA THR A 23 8.90 -15.26 -17.07
C THR A 23 8.30 -15.29 -18.48
N THR A 24 8.28 -14.14 -19.12
CA THR A 24 7.96 -13.99 -20.53
C THR A 24 9.26 -13.77 -21.31
N ASP A 25 9.28 -14.21 -22.55
CA ASP A 25 10.41 -14.04 -23.47
C ASP A 25 10.54 -12.57 -23.92
N VAL A 26 10.84 -11.69 -22.95
CA VAL A 26 11.04 -10.26 -23.15
C VAL A 26 12.45 -9.86 -22.72
N PRO A 27 13.07 -8.87 -23.40
CA PRO A 27 14.37 -8.34 -23.02
C PRO A 27 14.43 -7.86 -21.56
N ASP A 28 15.58 -8.04 -20.90
CA ASP A 28 15.76 -7.65 -19.50
C ASP A 28 15.53 -6.15 -19.25
N SER A 29 15.89 -5.30 -20.22
CA SER A 29 15.59 -3.86 -20.18
C SER A 29 14.10 -3.56 -20.08
N LEU A 30 13.24 -4.39 -20.70
CA LEU A 30 11.78 -4.22 -20.60
C LEU A 30 11.26 -4.76 -19.27
N LYS A 31 11.88 -5.79 -18.70
CA LYS A 31 11.57 -6.25 -17.35
C LYS A 31 11.87 -5.17 -16.32
N ASP A 32 13.02 -4.50 -16.45
CA ASP A 32 13.38 -3.40 -15.55
C ASP A 32 12.43 -2.20 -15.70
N ALA A 33 12.06 -1.84 -16.92
CA ALA A 33 11.04 -0.81 -17.15
C ALA A 33 9.72 -1.15 -16.45
N ASN A 34 9.28 -2.41 -16.52
CA ASN A 34 8.06 -2.88 -15.83
C ASN A 34 8.20 -2.81 -14.30
N ARG A 35 9.36 -3.15 -13.73
CA ARG A 35 9.63 -3.04 -12.30
C ARG A 35 9.50 -1.59 -11.82
N PHE A 36 10.17 -0.67 -12.50
CA PHE A 36 10.10 0.76 -12.16
C PHE A 36 8.70 1.35 -12.38
N ALA A 37 7.99 0.98 -13.43
CA ALA A 37 6.61 1.40 -13.64
C ALA A 37 5.69 0.92 -12.50
N ARG A 38 5.92 -0.29 -12.00
CA ARG A 38 5.18 -0.82 -10.84
C ARG A 38 5.48 -0.05 -9.57
N ILE A 39 6.74 0.27 -9.30
CA ILE A 39 7.16 1.09 -8.15
C ILE A 39 6.52 2.48 -8.25
N ALA A 40 6.61 3.14 -9.41
CA ALA A 40 6.04 4.47 -9.61
C ALA A 40 4.52 4.49 -9.36
N ARG A 41 3.78 3.48 -9.84
CA ARG A 41 2.36 3.35 -9.59
C ARG A 41 2.04 3.25 -8.10
N VAL A 42 2.74 2.36 -7.38
CA VAL A 42 2.55 2.18 -5.93
C VAL A 42 2.91 3.46 -5.18
N ALA A 43 4.03 4.11 -5.54
CA ALA A 43 4.43 5.38 -4.93
C ALA A 43 3.39 6.48 -5.13
N THR A 44 2.78 6.58 -6.32
CA THR A 44 1.69 7.52 -6.59
C THR A 44 0.45 7.22 -5.74
N GLU A 45 0.10 5.95 -5.56
CA GLU A 45 -1.03 5.57 -4.69
C GLU A 45 -0.77 5.94 -3.23
N LEU A 46 0.45 5.74 -2.75
CA LEU A 46 0.87 6.12 -1.40
C LEU A 46 0.90 7.64 -1.22
N GLU A 47 1.36 8.40 -2.22
CA GLU A 47 1.30 9.86 -2.21
C GLU A 47 -0.13 10.34 -2.00
N VAL A 48 -1.08 9.85 -2.78
CA VAL A 48 -2.50 10.22 -2.65
C VAL A 48 -3.04 9.90 -1.25
N GLN A 49 -2.70 8.75 -0.69
CA GLN A 49 -3.12 8.38 0.66
C GLN A 49 -2.54 9.35 1.71
N ALA A 50 -1.26 9.73 1.57
CA ALA A 50 -0.60 10.68 2.44
C ALA A 50 -1.21 12.08 2.36
N LEU A 51 -1.56 12.55 1.16
CA LEU A 51 -2.24 13.83 0.93
C LEU A 51 -3.61 13.87 1.62
N LEU A 52 -4.38 12.79 1.49
CA LEU A 52 -5.68 12.64 2.14
C LEU A 52 -5.54 12.60 3.66
N ALA A 53 -4.57 11.87 4.20
CA ALA A 53 -4.30 11.80 5.62
C ALA A 53 -3.97 13.20 6.18
N ALA A 54 -3.05 13.93 5.53
CA ALA A 54 -2.70 15.29 5.94
C ALA A 54 -3.91 16.24 5.90
N HIS A 55 -4.78 16.09 4.90
CA HIS A 55 -6.00 16.91 4.81
C HIS A 55 -7.00 16.58 5.92
N ASN A 56 -7.19 15.31 6.24
CA ASN A 56 -8.06 14.84 7.33
C ASN A 56 -7.55 15.30 8.72
N ASP A 57 -6.22 15.44 8.86
CA ASP A 57 -5.59 16.03 10.05
C ASP A 57 -5.71 17.57 10.10
N GLY A 58 -6.51 18.19 9.22
CA GLY A 58 -6.80 19.61 9.20
C GLY A 58 -5.82 20.47 8.39
N VAL A 59 -4.87 19.89 7.65
CA VAL A 59 -3.97 20.66 6.80
C VAL A 59 -4.69 21.06 5.52
N SER A 60 -4.76 22.37 5.21
CA SER A 60 -5.43 22.84 4.00
C SER A 60 -4.69 22.44 2.73
N TRP A 61 -5.41 22.22 1.63
CA TRP A 61 -4.83 21.91 0.31
C TRP A 61 -3.81 22.95 -0.16
N SER A 62 -4.02 24.22 0.16
CA SER A 62 -3.06 25.28 -0.15
C SER A 62 -1.74 25.12 0.59
N ARG A 63 -1.79 24.72 1.87
CA ARG A 63 -0.60 24.48 2.69
C ARG A 63 0.16 23.24 2.22
N ILE A 64 -0.56 22.17 1.86
CA ILE A 64 0.01 20.97 1.27
C ILE A 64 0.71 21.32 -0.05
N GLY A 65 0.02 22.02 -0.96
CA GLY A 65 0.60 22.43 -2.24
C GLY A 65 1.87 23.28 -2.07
N LYS A 66 1.85 24.25 -1.15
CA LYS A 66 3.04 25.07 -0.84
C LYS A 66 4.21 24.22 -0.33
N HIS A 67 3.95 23.22 0.51
CA HIS A 67 4.98 22.30 1.03
C HIS A 67 5.59 21.45 -0.08
N LEU A 68 4.78 20.99 -1.02
CA LEU A 68 5.21 20.16 -2.15
C LEU A 68 5.72 20.95 -3.36
N GLY A 69 5.70 22.28 -3.30
CA GLY A 69 6.10 23.14 -4.43
C GLY A 69 5.14 23.10 -5.63
N VAL A 70 3.87 22.75 -5.40
CA VAL A 70 2.82 22.67 -6.43
C VAL A 70 1.60 23.54 -6.09
N SER A 71 0.74 23.81 -7.07
CA SER A 71 -0.48 24.56 -6.82
C SER A 71 -1.51 23.75 -6.00
N ARG A 72 -2.42 24.45 -5.29
CA ARG A 72 -3.59 23.83 -4.64
C ARG A 72 -4.38 22.95 -5.61
N GLN A 73 -4.60 23.43 -6.82
CA GLN A 73 -5.35 22.71 -7.84
C GLN A 73 -4.63 21.40 -8.24
N ALA A 74 -3.30 21.45 -8.40
CA ALA A 74 -2.52 20.25 -8.72
C ALA A 74 -2.64 19.19 -7.63
N VAL A 75 -2.63 19.57 -6.34
CA VAL A 75 -2.87 18.64 -5.23
C VAL A 75 -4.26 18.02 -5.30
N GLN A 76 -5.28 18.85 -5.51
CA GLN A 76 -6.68 18.38 -5.61
C GLN A 76 -6.88 17.43 -6.79
N GLN A 77 -6.27 17.69 -7.94
CA GLN A 77 -6.32 16.80 -9.12
C GLN A 77 -5.64 15.45 -8.86
N ARG A 78 -4.58 15.39 -8.04
CA ARG A 78 -3.96 14.11 -7.65
C ARG A 78 -4.85 13.26 -6.76
N VAL A 79 -5.74 13.91 -6.02
CA VAL A 79 -6.61 13.28 -5.02
C VAL A 79 -8.01 13.00 -5.55
N ASP A 80 -8.36 13.47 -6.75
CA ASP A 80 -9.70 13.31 -7.33
C ASP A 80 -10.05 11.81 -7.47
N PRO A 81 -11.09 11.34 -6.77
CA PRO A 81 -11.51 9.93 -6.78
C PRO A 81 -11.97 9.43 -8.16
N ASN A 82 -12.31 10.29 -9.11
CA ASN A 82 -12.71 9.92 -10.47
C ASN A 82 -11.54 9.35 -11.30
N TYR A 83 -10.30 9.50 -10.86
CA TYR A 83 -9.11 8.91 -11.49
C TYR A 83 -8.84 7.46 -11.06
N ARG A 84 -9.59 6.94 -10.10
CA ARG A 84 -9.49 5.54 -9.68
C ARG A 84 -10.59 4.75 -10.36
N ALA A 85 -10.27 4.14 -11.49
CA ALA A 85 -10.99 2.95 -11.88
C ALA A 85 -10.93 1.98 -10.68
N ALA A 86 -12.08 1.71 -10.07
CA ALA A 86 -12.13 0.72 -8.99
C ALA A 86 -11.59 -0.59 -9.56
N PRO A 87 -10.57 -1.22 -8.94
CA PRO A 87 -10.12 -2.50 -9.42
C PRO A 87 -11.31 -3.46 -9.38
N GLU A 88 -11.53 -4.18 -10.48
CA GLU A 88 -12.54 -5.25 -10.50
C GLU A 88 -12.18 -6.24 -9.38
N LEU A 89 -13.06 -6.30 -8.38
CA LEU A 89 -12.86 -7.19 -7.25
C LEU A 89 -13.14 -8.63 -7.69
N PRO A 90 -12.29 -9.61 -7.35
CA PRO A 90 -12.58 -11.01 -7.62
C PRO A 90 -13.96 -11.41 -7.11
N PRO A 91 -14.69 -12.30 -7.80
CA PRO A 91 -16.02 -12.71 -7.38
C PRO A 91 -16.08 -13.36 -5.99
N THR A 92 -14.93 -13.84 -5.48
CA THR A 92 -14.75 -14.40 -4.13
C THR A 92 -14.28 -13.36 -3.11
N SER A 93 -14.58 -12.09 -3.31
CA SER A 93 -14.20 -11.02 -2.40
C SER A 93 -15.36 -10.56 -1.54
N ARG A 94 -15.04 -10.01 -0.36
CA ARG A 94 -15.98 -9.29 0.51
C ARG A 94 -15.33 -8.06 1.12
N VAL A 95 -16.15 -7.12 1.57
CA VAL A 95 -15.70 -5.98 2.37
C VAL A 95 -15.89 -6.30 3.85
N LEU A 96 -14.81 -6.17 4.63
CA LEU A 96 -14.85 -6.13 6.09
C LEU A 96 -14.89 -4.66 6.51
N GLY A 97 -15.92 -4.27 7.22
CA GLY A 97 -16.09 -2.90 7.72
C GLY A 97 -17.55 -2.43 7.71
N PRO A 98 -17.84 -1.27 8.35
CA PRO A 98 -16.87 -0.40 9.00
C PRO A 98 -16.25 -1.03 10.26
N VAL A 99 -14.93 -0.84 10.47
CA VAL A 99 -14.21 -1.32 11.65
C VAL A 99 -13.50 -0.16 12.34
N ASP A 100 -13.56 -0.15 13.67
CA ASP A 100 -12.80 0.80 14.48
C ASP A 100 -11.31 0.43 14.47
N ARG A 101 -10.44 1.46 14.54
CA ARG A 101 -8.99 1.26 14.53
C ARG A 101 -8.48 0.36 15.67
N ASN A 102 -9.14 0.39 16.82
CA ASN A 102 -8.72 -0.39 17.98
C ASN A 102 -9.04 -1.88 17.80
N ASP A 103 -10.16 -2.19 17.15
CA ASP A 103 -10.65 -3.57 16.97
C ASP A 103 -10.20 -4.15 15.61
N GLU A 104 -9.61 -3.31 14.74
CA GLU A 104 -9.30 -3.63 13.35
C GLU A 104 -8.46 -4.92 13.21
N VAL A 105 -7.38 -5.05 13.98
CA VAL A 105 -6.49 -6.21 13.92
C VAL A 105 -7.18 -7.47 14.42
N GLU A 106 -8.00 -7.36 15.46
CA GLU A 106 -8.77 -8.49 15.97
C GLU A 106 -9.80 -8.99 14.95
N GLN A 107 -10.54 -8.07 14.33
CA GLN A 107 -11.53 -8.42 13.30
C GLN A 107 -10.88 -9.00 12.04
N LEU A 108 -9.71 -8.45 11.62
CA LEU A 108 -8.93 -9.00 10.52
C LEU A 108 -8.45 -10.41 10.83
N ASN A 109 -7.97 -10.68 12.05
CA ASN A 109 -7.54 -12.01 12.48
C ASN A 109 -8.73 -12.99 12.59
N ALA A 110 -9.89 -12.53 13.05
CA ALA A 110 -11.10 -13.35 13.05
C ALA A 110 -11.50 -13.77 11.62
N ALA A 111 -11.40 -12.86 10.66
CA ALA A 111 -11.62 -13.16 9.25
C ALA A 111 -10.51 -14.05 8.68
N GLY A 112 -9.25 -13.81 9.03
CA GLY A 112 -8.09 -14.60 8.61
C GLY A 112 -8.20 -16.08 8.99
N ARG A 113 -8.62 -16.37 10.22
CA ARG A 113 -8.91 -17.76 10.67
C ARG A 113 -9.99 -18.46 9.86
N GLN A 114 -10.86 -17.68 9.20
CA GLN A 114 -11.87 -18.21 8.28
C GLN A 114 -11.37 -18.26 6.81
N GLY A 115 -10.09 -18.02 6.53
CA GLY A 115 -9.49 -18.07 5.21
C GLY A 115 -9.62 -16.77 4.40
N TRP A 116 -9.94 -15.65 5.04
CA TRP A 116 -9.99 -14.36 4.36
C TRP A 116 -8.66 -13.61 4.48
N LYS A 117 -8.07 -13.24 3.34
CA LYS A 117 -6.82 -12.47 3.25
C LYS A 117 -7.12 -11.04 2.81
N PRO A 118 -6.62 -9.99 3.49
CA PRO A 118 -6.79 -8.63 3.05
C PRO A 118 -5.96 -8.36 1.78
N VAL A 119 -6.55 -7.68 0.80
CA VAL A 119 -5.89 -7.32 -0.46
C VAL A 119 -5.93 -5.82 -0.74
N LYS A 120 -6.83 -5.10 -0.07
CA LYS A 120 -6.90 -3.64 -0.10
C LYS A 120 -7.40 -3.13 1.25
N SER A 121 -6.79 -2.05 1.74
CA SER A 121 -7.18 -1.41 3.01
C SER A 121 -7.45 0.06 2.78
N GLU A 122 -8.58 0.52 3.33
CA GLU A 122 -9.00 1.92 3.39
C GLU A 122 -9.36 2.26 4.85
N ASN A 123 -9.66 3.52 5.16
CA ASN A 123 -10.03 3.90 6.51
C ASN A 123 -11.31 3.16 6.95
N GLY A 124 -11.16 2.30 7.94
CA GLY A 124 -12.25 1.51 8.51
C GLY A 124 -12.84 0.44 7.58
N ARG A 125 -12.19 0.13 6.45
CA ARG A 125 -12.67 -0.89 5.50
C ARG A 125 -11.53 -1.68 4.88
N HIS A 126 -11.73 -2.99 4.71
CA HIS A 126 -10.78 -3.88 4.07
C HIS A 126 -11.49 -4.73 3.02
N VAL A 127 -10.92 -4.80 1.83
CA VAL A 127 -11.32 -5.79 0.84
C VAL A 127 -10.57 -7.08 1.15
N MET A 128 -11.33 -8.14 1.35
CA MET A 128 -10.83 -9.46 1.69
C MET A 128 -11.10 -10.43 0.54
N VAL A 129 -10.15 -11.30 0.23
CA VAL A 129 -10.30 -12.39 -0.74
C VAL A 129 -10.29 -13.73 -0.01
N LYS A 130 -11.20 -14.62 -0.41
CA LYS A 130 -11.26 -15.99 0.13
C LYS A 130 -10.10 -16.81 -0.42
N THR A 131 -9.43 -17.53 0.46
CA THR A 131 -8.34 -18.46 0.15
C THR A 131 -8.55 -19.78 0.88
N ASP A 132 -7.81 -20.81 0.50
CA ASP A 132 -7.85 -22.13 1.18
C ASP A 132 -6.99 -22.17 2.44
N ALA A 133 -6.18 -21.12 2.68
CA ALA A 133 -5.31 -21.03 3.87
C ALA A 133 -5.96 -20.17 4.96
N LYS A 134 -5.56 -20.40 6.21
CA LYS A 134 -5.85 -19.52 7.34
C LYS A 134 -4.73 -18.51 7.50
N TRP A 135 -5.05 -17.34 8.01
CA TRP A 135 -4.13 -16.20 8.05
C TRP A 135 -4.11 -15.55 9.43
N GLU A 136 -2.93 -15.24 9.86
CA GLU A 136 -2.66 -14.28 10.95
C GLU A 136 -2.30 -12.94 10.32
N ILE A 137 -2.90 -11.84 10.82
CA ILE A 137 -2.71 -10.50 10.27
C ILE A 137 -2.13 -9.56 11.34
N GLN A 138 -1.10 -8.82 10.94
CA GLN A 138 -0.46 -7.81 11.78
C GLN A 138 -0.50 -6.44 11.08
N ARG A 139 -0.73 -5.39 11.87
CA ARG A 139 -0.63 -4.00 11.43
C ARG A 139 0.61 -3.36 12.04
N VAL A 140 1.44 -2.76 11.21
CA VAL A 140 2.66 -2.04 11.61
C VAL A 140 2.62 -0.64 11.03
N SER A 141 2.84 0.38 11.87
CA SER A 141 2.95 1.75 11.39
C SER A 141 4.30 2.01 10.72
N MET A 142 4.30 2.71 9.60
CA MET A 142 5.51 3.16 8.91
C MET A 142 6.47 3.98 9.80
N ALA A 143 5.96 4.61 10.86
CA ALA A 143 6.79 5.28 11.85
C ALA A 143 7.65 4.31 12.68
N ARG A 144 7.40 3.01 12.59
CA ARG A 144 8.11 1.94 13.30
C ARG A 144 8.72 0.94 12.31
N LEU A 145 9.55 1.43 11.38
CA LEU A 145 10.19 0.61 10.34
C LEU A 145 10.96 -0.60 10.91
N SER A 146 11.61 -0.44 12.06
CA SER A 146 12.33 -1.52 12.75
C SER A 146 11.42 -2.63 13.29
N ALA A 147 10.11 -2.40 13.39
CA ALA A 147 9.13 -3.41 13.84
C ALA A 147 8.43 -4.12 12.66
N MET A 148 8.86 -3.88 11.43
CA MET A 148 8.30 -4.57 10.26
C MET A 148 8.74 -6.03 10.27
N PRO A 149 7.79 -6.98 10.12
CA PRO A 149 8.10 -8.40 10.07
C PRO A 149 9.07 -8.73 8.94
N GLN A 150 10.01 -9.61 9.21
CA GLN A 150 10.94 -10.13 8.21
C GLN A 150 10.28 -11.28 7.43
N GLY A 151 10.60 -11.37 6.13
CA GLY A 151 10.05 -12.44 5.28
C GLY A 151 10.45 -13.85 5.72
N GLU A 152 11.56 -13.98 6.45
CA GLU A 152 12.06 -15.25 7.02
C GLU A 152 11.06 -15.89 8.01
N ASP A 153 10.24 -15.07 8.70
CA ASP A 153 9.19 -15.55 9.61
C ASP A 153 7.89 -15.94 8.91
N GLY A 154 7.88 -15.99 7.58
CA GLY A 154 6.71 -16.30 6.76
C GLY A 154 5.69 -15.17 6.64
N TRP A 155 6.04 -13.95 7.08
CA TRP A 155 5.21 -12.77 6.90
C TRP A 155 5.36 -12.21 5.49
N GLU A 156 4.25 -11.91 4.85
CA GLU A 156 4.18 -11.21 3.57
C GLU A 156 3.43 -9.88 3.73
N ALA A 157 3.93 -8.82 3.11
CA ALA A 157 3.22 -7.55 3.01
C ALA A 157 2.02 -7.73 2.07
N VAL A 158 0.81 -7.44 2.54
CA VAL A 158 -0.42 -7.73 1.78
C VAL A 158 -1.14 -6.46 1.32
N THR A 159 -1.16 -5.43 2.13
CA THR A 159 -1.80 -4.15 1.77
C THR A 159 -1.28 -3.01 2.63
N VAL A 160 -1.46 -1.80 2.14
CA VAL A 160 -1.04 -0.57 2.82
C VAL A 160 -2.23 0.37 2.90
N ARG A 161 -2.36 1.00 4.06
CA ARG A 161 -3.20 2.18 4.26
C ARG A 161 -2.38 3.17 5.08
N PHE A 162 -1.88 4.20 4.46
CA PHE A 162 -0.99 5.15 5.12
C PHE A 162 -1.58 5.66 6.47
N PRO A 163 -0.82 5.67 7.56
CA PRO A 163 0.59 5.28 7.70
C PRO A 163 0.82 3.80 8.10
N ASP A 164 -0.14 2.92 7.93
CA ASP A 164 -0.08 1.52 8.37
C ASP A 164 0.21 0.57 7.20
N CYS A 165 1.09 -0.40 7.43
CA CYS A 165 1.30 -1.57 6.59
C CYS A 165 0.65 -2.79 7.24
N PHE A 166 0.01 -3.62 6.44
CA PHE A 166 -0.59 -4.88 6.88
C PHE A 166 0.21 -6.04 6.33
N TYR A 167 0.52 -6.95 7.22
CA TYR A 167 1.24 -8.18 6.92
C TYR A 167 0.32 -9.37 7.20
N ALA A 168 0.47 -10.43 6.44
CA ALA A 168 -0.23 -11.69 6.68
C ALA A 168 0.76 -12.86 6.71
N ARG A 169 0.48 -13.85 7.55
CA ARG A 169 1.21 -15.10 7.63
C ARG A 169 0.24 -16.27 7.62
N LYS A 170 0.58 -17.36 6.93
CA LYS A 170 -0.20 -18.61 6.98
C LYS A 170 -0.04 -19.27 8.35
N ILE A 171 -1.16 -19.78 8.89
CA ILE A 171 -1.21 -20.55 10.13
C ILE A 171 -1.88 -21.92 9.92
#